data_944899c3fc9f8cf895a63f54dc585e8b
#
_entry.id   944899c3fc9f8cf895a63f54dc585e8b
#
_cell.length_a   1.000
_cell.length_b   1.000
_cell.length_c   1.000
_cell.angle_alpha   90.00
_cell.angle_beta   90.00
_cell.angle_gamma   90.00
#
_symmetry.space_group_name_H-M   'P 1'
#
loop_
_entity.id
_entity.type
_entity.pdbx_description
1 polymer ?
#
loop_
_entity_poly.entity_id
_entity_poly.type
_entity_poly.pdbx_seq_one_letter_code
_entity_poly.pdbx_strand_id
1 'polypeptide(L)'
;MKNAVGRDIPEENLRVTGKDVFRGSHAMDGKEYRRDGARVKPVINSEGSKLLPSIKDALLKCEIKDGMTLSFHHHFREGDKVLNMVMEEVHKLGIKNITICASSMGSQNNPIVYMIDDGTITNIQSSGVRGEIGKAISEGRLQGLAIMRSHGGRVRAIESGETHIDIAFIGAPTADEYGNLNANGGKANCGVLSYSAPDALYADKVVAITDCLVPYPNWPHQISQIYVDYVVVVDEIGDPSKIATGAAKPTSDQRKLLMASYCTEVVKRTPYFKDGFSYQTGVGGASIASTISLADVMRERNIHMSFGVGGITKPMCQLLEEGLARTLVDTQDFDEYAIQSAATNPNHHYITAGEYADPFNKGAYVNKLDFVILAALEVDVHFNCNVVVGSNGVVSGAQGGHPDTAAGAKCTIVITPILQGRIPSVCTDVTTVTTPGEDVDVVITDYGIAINPKRQDLMDALKDSGLPLKSIEELRDIAYAMTGEPERVQFGDRVVGIIEARNGSIMDVVREIKPFQFAD
;
A
#
# COMPACT_ATOMS: atom_id res chain seq x y z
N MET A 1 13.72 10.26 21.53
CA MET A 1 12.62 9.82 22.43
C MET A 1 12.20 8.40 22.03
N LYS A 2 12.17 7.45 22.98
CA LYS A 2 11.73 6.05 22.70
C LYS A 2 10.22 5.97 22.51
N ASN A 3 9.80 5.24 21.47
CA ASN A 3 8.39 4.97 21.19
C ASN A 3 7.95 3.55 21.65
N ALA A 4 6.68 3.18 21.42
CA ALA A 4 6.11 1.91 21.90
C ALA A 4 6.74 0.65 21.28
N VAL A 5 7.37 0.75 20.11
CA VAL A 5 8.10 -0.37 19.48
C VAL A 5 9.61 -0.33 19.78
N GLY A 6 10.02 0.48 20.79
CA GLY A 6 11.41 0.55 21.26
C GLY A 6 12.37 1.36 20.39
N ARG A 7 11.89 2.05 19.35
CA ARG A 7 12.71 2.86 18.45
C ARG A 7 13.00 4.23 19.03
N ASP A 8 14.24 4.71 18.84
CA ASP A 8 14.63 6.08 19.21
C ASP A 8 14.32 7.03 18.06
N ILE A 9 13.31 7.89 18.27
CA ILE A 9 12.91 8.92 17.33
C ILE A 9 13.65 10.22 17.71
N PRO A 10 14.46 10.80 16.80
CA PRO A 10 15.13 12.06 17.05
C PRO A 10 14.12 13.19 17.30
N GLU A 11 14.37 14.02 18.30
CA GLU A 11 13.48 15.14 18.68
C GLU A 11 13.33 16.17 17.55
N GLU A 12 14.38 16.35 16.75
CA GLU A 12 14.34 17.22 15.59
C GLU A 12 13.26 16.79 14.59
N ASN A 13 13.12 15.47 14.32
CA ASN A 13 12.09 14.95 13.41
C ASN A 13 10.68 15.18 13.94
N LEU A 14 10.47 15.07 15.26
CA LEU A 14 9.18 15.41 15.88
C LEU A 14 8.86 16.88 15.69
N ARG A 15 9.84 17.76 15.92
CA ARG A 15 9.69 19.20 15.79
C ARG A 15 9.43 19.63 14.34
N VAL A 16 10.21 19.11 13.37
CA VAL A 16 10.10 19.47 11.95
C VAL A 16 8.78 18.98 11.34
N THR A 17 8.33 17.78 11.71
CA THR A 17 7.10 17.19 11.18
C THR A 17 5.84 17.56 11.96
N GLY A 18 5.97 18.11 13.18
CA GLY A 18 4.85 18.36 14.08
C GLY A 18 4.15 17.09 14.58
N LYS A 19 4.78 15.92 14.43
CA LYS A 19 4.20 14.61 14.76
C LYS A 19 4.60 14.15 16.15
N ASP A 20 3.74 13.31 16.75
CA ASP A 20 4.03 12.60 18.00
C ASP A 20 4.79 11.28 17.75
N VAL A 21 5.40 10.72 18.78
CA VAL A 21 5.94 9.35 18.73
C VAL A 21 4.82 8.33 18.75
N PHE A 22 5.04 7.21 18.10
CA PHE A 22 4.11 6.08 18.12
C PHE A 22 3.93 5.51 19.53
N ARG A 23 2.68 5.39 19.98
CA ARG A 23 2.30 4.89 21.31
C ARG A 23 1.44 3.63 21.27
N GLY A 24 1.21 3.08 20.07
CA GLY A 24 0.36 1.92 19.81
C GLY A 24 -0.60 2.19 18.65
N SER A 25 -0.99 1.15 17.93
CA SER A 25 -1.86 1.24 16.75
C SER A 25 -3.28 1.72 17.09
N HIS A 26 -3.71 1.50 18.32
CA HIS A 26 -5.02 1.90 18.85
C HIS A 26 -4.94 3.08 19.83
N ALA A 27 -3.75 3.66 20.02
CA ALA A 27 -3.56 4.85 20.86
C ALA A 27 -4.11 6.09 20.13
N MET A 28 -5.42 6.21 20.18
CA MET A 28 -6.14 7.40 19.72
C MET A 28 -6.24 8.33 20.94
N ASP A 29 -5.36 9.27 21.07
CA ASP A 29 -5.16 10.13 22.26
C ASP A 29 -6.37 11.02 22.65
N GLY A 30 -7.59 10.62 22.29
CA GLY A 30 -8.82 11.38 22.55
C GLY A 30 -8.91 12.69 21.76
N LYS A 31 -8.01 12.90 20.81
CA LYS A 31 -8.05 14.06 19.91
C LYS A 31 -9.22 13.93 18.96
N GLU A 32 -10.02 14.94 18.87
CA GLU A 32 -10.98 15.06 17.80
C GLU A 32 -10.24 15.34 16.49
N TYR A 33 -10.52 14.50 15.47
CA TYR A 33 -10.01 14.71 14.13
C TYR A 33 -11.09 15.32 13.26
N ARG A 34 -10.73 16.36 12.53
CA ARG A 34 -11.60 17.05 11.59
C ARG A 34 -11.15 16.76 10.18
N ARG A 35 -12.12 16.49 9.29
CA ARG A 35 -11.87 16.50 7.86
C ARG A 35 -11.76 17.94 7.37
N ASP A 36 -10.72 18.22 6.63
CA ASP A 36 -10.58 19.51 5.95
C ASP A 36 -11.35 19.46 4.62
N GLY A 37 -11.93 20.57 4.20
CA GLY A 37 -12.64 20.66 2.93
C GLY A 37 -11.74 21.14 1.81
N ALA A 38 -11.98 20.62 0.59
CA ALA A 38 -11.33 21.15 -0.60
C ALA A 38 -11.70 22.63 -0.83
N ARG A 39 -10.74 23.42 -1.32
CA ARG A 39 -11.00 24.79 -1.78
C ARG A 39 -11.67 24.75 -3.14
N VAL A 40 -12.99 24.86 -3.16
CA VAL A 40 -13.77 24.82 -4.39
C VAL A 40 -13.82 26.21 -5.00
N LYS A 41 -13.29 26.36 -6.23
CA LYS A 41 -13.63 27.48 -7.12
C LYS A 41 -14.70 26.97 -8.09
N PRO A 42 -15.95 27.36 -7.94
CA PRO A 42 -16.99 26.89 -8.85
C PRO A 42 -16.67 27.35 -10.28
N VAL A 43 -16.62 26.38 -11.19
CA VAL A 43 -16.54 26.65 -12.63
C VAL A 43 -17.96 26.52 -13.18
N ILE A 44 -18.59 27.65 -13.44
CA ILE A 44 -19.85 27.68 -14.19
C ILE A 44 -19.45 27.79 -15.65
N ASN A 45 -19.38 26.65 -16.35
CA ASN A 45 -19.14 26.60 -17.76
C ASN A 45 -20.39 26.07 -18.46
N SER A 46 -21.23 26.97 -18.93
CA SER A 46 -22.47 26.61 -19.61
C SER A 46 -22.25 26.19 -21.08
N GLU A 47 -21.07 26.45 -21.66
CA GLU A 47 -20.84 26.30 -23.10
C GLU A 47 -19.57 25.51 -23.47
N GLY A 48 -18.77 25.06 -22.50
CA GLY A 48 -17.48 24.49 -22.78
C GLY A 48 -17.17 23.17 -22.10
N SER A 49 -16.36 22.38 -22.74
CA SER A 49 -15.76 21.21 -22.16
C SER A 49 -14.60 21.60 -21.24
N LYS A 50 -14.16 20.68 -20.39
CA LYS A 50 -12.97 20.85 -19.54
C LYS A 50 -11.68 20.39 -20.25
N LEU A 51 -11.76 20.09 -21.54
CA LEU A 51 -10.62 19.64 -22.34
C LEU A 51 -9.56 20.73 -22.45
N LEU A 52 -8.32 20.35 -22.22
CA LEU A 52 -7.14 21.14 -22.47
C LEU A 52 -6.22 20.43 -23.48
N PRO A 53 -5.49 21.20 -24.29
CA PRO A 53 -4.68 20.63 -25.37
C PRO A 53 -3.51 19.75 -24.92
N SER A 54 -2.95 20.03 -23.72
CA SER A 54 -1.75 19.34 -23.25
C SER A 54 -1.61 19.36 -21.72
N ILE A 55 -0.74 18.50 -21.18
CA ILE A 55 -0.34 18.51 -19.76
C ILE A 55 0.27 19.88 -19.39
N LYS A 56 1.07 20.46 -20.28
CA LYS A 56 1.63 21.81 -20.08
C LYS A 56 0.54 22.86 -19.89
N ASP A 57 -0.49 22.85 -20.74
CA ASP A 57 -1.60 23.80 -20.62
C ASP A 57 -2.36 23.59 -19.31
N ALA A 58 -2.53 22.34 -18.87
CA ALA A 58 -3.16 22.04 -17.58
C ALA A 58 -2.32 22.56 -16.40
N LEU A 59 -1.00 22.35 -16.41
CA LEU A 59 -0.09 22.89 -15.39
C LEU A 59 -0.18 24.41 -15.31
N LEU A 60 -0.17 25.11 -16.44
CA LEU A 60 -0.29 26.57 -16.51
C LEU A 60 -1.67 27.05 -16.03
N LYS A 61 -2.75 26.35 -16.38
CA LYS A 61 -4.12 26.65 -15.90
C LYS A 61 -4.30 26.40 -14.41
N CYS A 62 -3.59 25.43 -13.86
CA CYS A 62 -3.52 25.17 -12.41
C CYS A 62 -2.58 26.13 -11.68
N GLU A 63 -1.92 27.04 -12.40
CA GLU A 63 -0.98 28.03 -11.82
C GLU A 63 0.17 27.35 -11.05
N ILE A 64 0.76 26.30 -11.64
CA ILE A 64 1.88 25.55 -11.04
C ILE A 64 2.99 26.48 -10.54
N LYS A 65 3.53 26.22 -9.33
CA LYS A 65 4.59 27.02 -8.69
C LYS A 65 5.55 26.10 -7.94
N ASP A 66 6.73 26.66 -7.64
CA ASP A 66 7.69 26.03 -6.74
C ASP A 66 7.05 25.73 -5.37
N GLY A 67 7.41 24.60 -4.80
CA GLY A 67 6.95 24.18 -3.47
C GLY A 67 5.59 23.49 -3.43
N MET A 68 4.90 23.35 -4.55
CA MET A 68 3.61 22.66 -4.61
C MET A 68 3.72 21.16 -4.36
N THR A 69 2.64 20.57 -3.85
CA THR A 69 2.43 19.14 -3.71
C THR A 69 1.60 18.61 -4.87
N LEU A 70 2.16 17.68 -5.64
CA LEU A 70 1.49 17.02 -6.75
C LEU A 70 1.18 15.59 -6.39
N SER A 71 -0.05 15.14 -6.64
CA SER A 71 -0.45 13.77 -6.30
C SER A 71 -0.60 12.87 -7.51
N PHE A 72 -0.27 11.59 -7.30
CA PHE A 72 -0.27 10.53 -8.31
C PHE A 72 -0.71 9.19 -7.71
N HIS A 73 -1.08 8.23 -8.58
CA HIS A 73 -1.67 6.97 -8.19
C HIS A 73 -1.03 5.79 -8.91
N HIS A 74 -1.03 4.61 -8.27
CA HIS A 74 -0.34 3.42 -8.79
C HIS A 74 -1.28 2.34 -9.35
N HIS A 75 -2.52 2.69 -9.71
CA HIS A 75 -3.47 1.71 -10.25
C HIS A 75 -3.04 1.11 -11.60
N PHE A 76 -2.18 1.82 -12.36
CA PHE A 76 -1.54 1.27 -13.57
C PHE A 76 -0.27 0.44 -13.27
N ARG A 77 0.12 0.31 -12.00
CA ARG A 77 1.24 -0.51 -11.53
C ARG A 77 2.55 -0.17 -12.27
N GLU A 78 3.29 -1.22 -12.70
CA GLU A 78 4.54 -1.06 -13.46
C GLU A 78 4.32 -0.49 -14.87
N GLY A 79 3.07 -0.40 -15.31
CA GLY A 79 2.69 0.22 -16.59
C GLY A 79 2.50 1.73 -16.54
N ASP A 80 2.44 2.35 -15.35
CA ASP A 80 2.13 3.78 -15.21
C ASP A 80 3.09 4.68 -15.99
N LYS A 81 2.52 5.62 -16.75
CA LYS A 81 3.24 6.66 -17.48
C LYS A 81 2.88 8.07 -17.02
N VAL A 82 1.77 8.23 -16.28
CA VAL A 82 1.20 9.54 -15.92
C VAL A 82 2.18 10.37 -15.10
N LEU A 83 2.73 9.79 -14.03
CA LEU A 83 3.66 10.50 -13.15
C LEU A 83 4.87 11.04 -13.94
N ASN A 84 5.51 10.20 -14.75
CA ASN A 84 6.68 10.61 -15.51
C ASN A 84 6.33 11.72 -16.52
N MET A 85 5.23 11.60 -17.27
CA MET A 85 4.82 12.61 -18.25
C MET A 85 4.57 13.97 -17.61
N VAL A 86 3.89 13.99 -16.48
CA VAL A 86 3.62 15.24 -15.75
C VAL A 86 4.91 15.86 -15.23
N MET A 87 5.77 15.06 -14.59
CA MET A 87 7.01 15.58 -14.01
C MET A 87 8.00 16.06 -15.06
N GLU A 88 8.03 15.45 -16.25
CA GLU A 88 8.81 15.95 -17.38
C GLU A 88 8.35 17.36 -17.83
N GLU A 89 7.04 17.61 -17.88
CA GLU A 89 6.53 18.95 -18.20
C GLU A 89 6.80 19.95 -17.06
N VAL A 90 6.70 19.54 -15.79
CA VAL A 90 7.08 20.35 -14.63
C VAL A 90 8.55 20.76 -14.73
N HIS A 91 9.43 19.80 -15.03
CA HIS A 91 10.87 20.07 -15.21
C HIS A 91 11.16 21.02 -16.37
N LYS A 92 10.51 20.83 -17.54
CA LYS A 92 10.63 21.74 -18.71
C LYS A 92 10.16 23.15 -18.42
N LEU A 93 9.20 23.33 -17.51
CA LEU A 93 8.74 24.65 -17.05
C LEU A 93 9.71 25.30 -16.06
N GLY A 94 10.76 24.59 -15.62
CA GLY A 94 11.76 25.08 -14.67
C GLY A 94 11.26 25.14 -13.23
N ILE A 95 10.15 24.49 -12.91
CA ILE A 95 9.57 24.45 -11.56
C ILE A 95 10.43 23.58 -10.65
N LYS A 96 10.61 24.00 -9.42
CA LYS A 96 11.48 23.37 -8.41
C LYS A 96 10.74 23.13 -7.10
N ASN A 97 11.39 22.37 -6.22
CA ASN A 97 10.93 22.14 -4.85
C ASN A 97 9.55 21.44 -4.75
N ILE A 98 9.27 20.54 -5.69
CA ILE A 98 8.02 19.79 -5.71
C ILE A 98 8.03 18.69 -4.64
N THR A 99 6.90 18.55 -3.95
CA THR A 99 6.57 17.37 -3.14
C THR A 99 5.73 16.40 -3.97
N ILE A 100 6.21 15.18 -4.18
CA ILE A 100 5.39 14.11 -4.78
C ILE A 100 4.60 13.42 -3.67
N CYS A 101 3.27 13.42 -3.77
CA CYS A 101 2.37 12.64 -2.93
C CYS A 101 1.77 11.48 -3.75
N ALA A 102 2.45 10.35 -3.81
CA ALA A 102 2.02 9.21 -4.61
C ALA A 102 1.50 8.06 -3.76
N SER A 103 0.46 7.38 -4.21
CA SER A 103 -0.03 6.19 -3.50
C SER A 103 0.98 5.02 -3.50
N SER A 104 1.86 4.93 -4.52
CA SER A 104 3.10 4.14 -4.55
C SER A 104 3.93 4.54 -5.76
N MET A 105 5.25 4.34 -5.69
CA MET A 105 6.20 4.58 -6.78
C MET A 105 7.01 3.30 -7.03
N GLY A 106 7.15 2.91 -8.29
CA GLY A 106 7.87 1.71 -8.70
C GLY A 106 9.06 2.01 -9.62
N SER A 107 9.65 0.94 -10.17
CA SER A 107 10.79 1.05 -11.10
C SER A 107 10.43 1.77 -12.41
N GLN A 108 9.17 1.83 -12.79
CA GLN A 108 8.70 2.61 -13.94
C GLN A 108 8.96 4.12 -13.78
N ASN A 109 9.16 4.58 -12.55
CA ASN A 109 9.48 5.98 -12.26
C ASN A 109 11.00 6.27 -12.20
N ASN A 110 11.88 5.27 -12.44
CA ASN A 110 13.32 5.46 -12.49
C ASN A 110 13.77 6.59 -13.44
N PRO A 111 13.13 6.81 -14.61
CA PRO A 111 13.54 7.88 -15.54
C PRO A 111 13.60 9.28 -14.92
N ILE A 112 12.81 9.58 -13.88
CA ILE A 112 12.77 10.91 -13.26
C ILE A 112 13.69 11.07 -12.04
N VAL A 113 14.55 10.08 -11.73
CA VAL A 113 15.43 10.14 -10.55
C VAL A 113 16.37 11.36 -10.56
N TYR A 114 16.81 11.81 -11.75
CA TYR A 114 17.66 12.99 -11.90
C TYR A 114 17.00 14.28 -11.38
N MET A 115 15.67 14.33 -11.31
CA MET A 115 14.92 15.45 -10.77
C MET A 115 15.06 15.60 -9.23
N ILE A 116 15.52 14.56 -8.56
CA ILE A 116 15.93 14.62 -7.15
C ILE A 116 17.25 15.39 -7.05
N ASP A 117 18.21 15.07 -7.93
CA ASP A 117 19.55 15.66 -7.91
C ASP A 117 19.55 17.14 -8.25
N ASP A 118 18.67 17.55 -9.17
CA ASP A 118 18.58 18.94 -9.62
C ASP A 118 17.61 19.81 -8.81
N GLY A 119 16.97 19.25 -7.77
CA GLY A 119 16.07 19.94 -6.86
C GLY A 119 14.67 20.20 -7.43
N THR A 120 14.28 19.57 -8.51
CA THR A 120 12.89 19.58 -8.99
C THR A 120 11.99 18.84 -8.00
N ILE A 121 12.42 17.66 -7.53
CA ILE A 121 11.75 16.86 -6.50
C ILE A 121 12.55 16.96 -5.22
N THR A 122 11.97 17.50 -4.15
CA THR A 122 12.65 17.67 -2.85
C THR A 122 12.04 16.84 -1.74
N ASN A 123 10.76 16.48 -1.84
CA ASN A 123 10.08 15.63 -0.85
C ASN A 123 9.25 14.57 -1.54
N ILE A 124 9.10 13.41 -0.87
CA ILE A 124 8.26 12.31 -1.34
C ILE A 124 7.40 11.82 -0.19
N GLN A 125 6.09 11.68 -0.43
CA GLN A 125 5.13 11.07 0.47
C GLN A 125 4.48 9.90 -0.28
N SER A 126 4.65 8.67 0.23
CA SER A 126 4.21 7.48 -0.51
C SER A 126 3.95 6.30 0.42
N SER A 127 3.14 5.34 -0.02
CA SER A 127 3.03 4.07 0.70
C SER A 127 4.22 3.14 0.44
N GLY A 128 4.95 3.37 -0.64
CA GLY A 128 6.14 2.62 -0.98
C GLY A 128 6.90 3.24 -2.14
N VAL A 129 8.21 3.03 -2.12
CA VAL A 129 9.12 3.49 -3.17
C VAL A 129 10.08 2.36 -3.51
N ARG A 130 10.32 2.14 -4.79
CA ARG A 130 11.22 1.10 -5.30
C ARG A 130 12.15 1.68 -6.37
N GLY A 131 13.12 0.88 -6.79
CA GLY A 131 14.04 1.25 -7.87
C GLY A 131 15.03 2.36 -7.50
N GLU A 132 15.47 3.11 -8.49
CA GLU A 132 16.49 4.16 -8.32
C GLU A 132 16.03 5.30 -7.41
N ILE A 133 14.73 5.59 -7.35
CA ILE A 133 14.19 6.63 -6.45
C ILE A 133 14.34 6.18 -4.99
N GLY A 134 14.02 4.93 -4.67
CA GLY A 134 14.23 4.38 -3.33
C GLY A 134 15.70 4.38 -2.92
N LYS A 135 16.59 4.05 -3.86
CA LYS A 135 18.03 4.14 -3.69
C LYS A 135 18.49 5.58 -3.44
N ALA A 136 18.02 6.54 -4.23
CA ALA A 136 18.34 7.96 -4.07
C ALA A 136 17.93 8.49 -2.69
N ILE A 137 16.76 8.09 -2.18
CA ILE A 137 16.33 8.42 -0.81
C ILE A 137 17.32 7.85 0.20
N SER A 138 17.65 6.56 0.09
CA SER A 138 18.53 5.86 1.03
C SER A 138 19.96 6.38 1.03
N GLU A 139 20.44 6.89 -0.11
CA GLU A 139 21.74 7.54 -0.26
C GLU A 139 21.75 9.02 0.20
N GLY A 140 20.62 9.53 0.73
CA GLY A 140 20.52 10.90 1.19
C GLY A 140 20.51 11.96 0.08
N ARG A 141 20.22 11.59 -1.17
CA ARG A 141 20.17 12.51 -2.31
C ARG A 141 18.93 13.40 -2.30
N LEU A 142 17.83 12.95 -1.70
CA LEU A 142 16.64 13.76 -1.52
C LEU A 142 16.94 14.90 -0.53
N GLN A 143 16.69 16.16 -0.92
CA GLN A 143 17.03 17.33 -0.12
C GLN A 143 16.19 17.42 1.16
N GLY A 144 14.90 17.11 1.05
CA GLY A 144 13.94 17.06 2.15
C GLY A 144 13.81 15.66 2.74
N LEU A 145 12.58 15.24 3.00
CA LEU A 145 12.27 14.01 3.71
C LEU A 145 11.33 13.11 2.91
N ALA A 146 11.57 11.80 2.96
CA ALA A 146 10.61 10.82 2.51
C ALA A 146 9.67 10.43 3.66
N ILE A 147 8.34 10.54 3.46
CA ILE A 147 7.34 10.09 4.43
C ILE A 147 6.67 8.83 3.85
N MET A 148 6.94 7.70 4.51
CA MET A 148 6.32 6.42 4.16
C MET A 148 5.05 6.23 4.98
N ARG A 149 3.89 6.14 4.32
CA ARG A 149 2.57 5.97 4.93
C ARG A 149 1.92 4.69 4.47
N SER A 150 1.06 4.11 5.31
CA SER A 150 0.13 3.09 4.83
C SER A 150 -0.92 3.68 3.87
N HIS A 151 -1.71 2.83 3.23
CA HIS A 151 -2.81 3.29 2.39
C HIS A 151 -3.83 4.10 3.20
N GLY A 152 -4.24 3.60 4.37
CA GLY A 152 -5.13 4.32 5.28
C GLY A 152 -4.50 5.58 5.87
N GLY A 153 -3.22 5.52 6.24
CA GLY A 153 -2.46 6.67 6.75
C GLY A 153 -2.32 7.80 5.72
N ARG A 154 -2.16 7.46 4.41
CA ARG A 154 -2.13 8.46 3.35
C ARG A 154 -3.46 9.17 3.21
N VAL A 155 -4.55 8.41 3.18
CA VAL A 155 -5.91 9.01 3.08
C VAL A 155 -6.21 9.86 4.30
N ARG A 156 -5.92 9.35 5.50
CA ARG A 156 -6.05 10.11 6.75
C ARG A 156 -5.34 11.47 6.66
N ALA A 157 -4.09 11.48 6.18
CA ALA A 157 -3.30 12.70 6.08
C ALA A 157 -3.89 13.72 5.09
N ILE A 158 -4.47 13.25 4.00
CA ILE A 158 -5.14 14.09 3.00
C ILE A 158 -6.47 14.62 3.56
N GLU A 159 -7.33 13.75 4.08
CA GLU A 159 -8.66 14.12 4.59
C GLU A 159 -8.59 15.03 5.82
N SER A 160 -7.54 14.92 6.64
CA SER A 160 -7.33 15.80 7.80
C SER A 160 -6.63 17.12 7.47
N GLY A 161 -6.22 17.33 6.22
CA GLY A 161 -5.45 18.50 5.81
C GLY A 161 -3.98 18.51 6.26
N GLU A 162 -3.49 17.43 6.87
CA GLU A 162 -2.07 17.30 7.24
C GLU A 162 -1.18 17.26 5.98
N THR A 163 -1.66 16.61 4.92
CA THR A 163 -1.08 16.71 3.58
C THR A 163 -2.03 17.49 2.69
N HIS A 164 -1.63 18.71 2.35
CA HIS A 164 -2.34 19.49 1.34
C HIS A 164 -1.87 19.10 -0.05
N ILE A 165 -2.81 18.86 -0.97
CA ILE A 165 -2.53 18.57 -2.39
C ILE A 165 -2.95 19.80 -3.20
N ASP A 166 -1.97 20.43 -3.85
CA ASP A 166 -2.24 21.57 -4.73
C ASP A 166 -2.86 21.10 -6.06
N ILE A 167 -2.28 20.05 -6.68
CA ILE A 167 -2.80 19.50 -7.93
C ILE A 167 -2.77 17.98 -7.88
N ALA A 168 -3.92 17.36 -8.09
CA ALA A 168 -4.03 15.91 -8.28
C ALA A 168 -4.08 15.57 -9.77
N PHE A 169 -3.20 14.67 -10.21
CA PHE A 169 -3.21 14.11 -11.56
C PHE A 169 -3.76 12.68 -11.51
N ILE A 170 -4.89 12.47 -12.18
CA ILE A 170 -5.61 11.20 -12.16
C ILE A 170 -5.59 10.60 -13.56
N GLY A 171 -4.82 9.53 -13.75
CA GLY A 171 -4.91 8.71 -14.95
C GLY A 171 -6.23 7.95 -14.94
N ALA A 172 -7.02 8.06 -16.00
CA ALA A 172 -8.29 7.35 -16.12
C ALA A 172 -8.37 6.58 -17.43
N PRO A 173 -8.61 5.25 -17.40
CA PRO A 173 -8.79 4.42 -18.59
C PRO A 173 -9.83 4.95 -19.56
N THR A 174 -10.89 5.57 -19.05
CA THR A 174 -11.85 6.35 -19.85
C THR A 174 -12.26 7.62 -19.12
N ALA A 175 -12.43 8.71 -19.87
CA ALA A 175 -12.97 9.97 -19.40
C ALA A 175 -13.89 10.58 -20.47
N ASP A 176 -14.89 11.37 -20.06
CA ASP A 176 -15.58 12.25 -20.96
C ASP A 176 -15.03 13.69 -20.88
N GLU A 177 -15.49 14.56 -21.76
CA GLU A 177 -15.03 15.95 -21.84
C GLU A 177 -15.39 16.82 -20.61
N TYR A 178 -16.27 16.36 -19.73
CA TYR A 178 -16.64 17.01 -18.49
C TYR A 178 -15.96 16.42 -17.27
N GLY A 179 -15.22 15.30 -17.42
CA GLY A 179 -14.42 14.71 -16.36
C GLY A 179 -15.14 13.67 -15.51
N ASN A 180 -16.13 12.95 -16.04
CA ASN A 180 -16.56 11.68 -15.45
C ASN A 180 -15.51 10.60 -15.80
N LEU A 181 -14.90 10.01 -14.76
CA LEU A 181 -13.79 9.07 -14.91
C LEU A 181 -14.22 7.64 -14.55
N ASN A 182 -13.78 6.68 -15.35
CA ASN A 182 -14.00 5.27 -15.09
C ASN A 182 -12.70 4.48 -15.29
N ALA A 183 -12.48 3.51 -14.43
CA ALA A 183 -11.34 2.58 -14.50
C ALA A 183 -11.52 1.49 -15.54
N ASN A 184 -12.74 1.29 -16.03
CA ASN A 184 -13.08 0.25 -16.99
C ASN A 184 -13.11 0.79 -18.43
N GLY A 185 -12.74 -0.06 -19.38
CA GLY A 185 -12.64 0.30 -20.79
C GLY A 185 -11.29 0.90 -21.15
N GLY A 186 -11.14 1.34 -22.42
CA GLY A 186 -9.88 1.87 -22.92
C GLY A 186 -8.73 0.84 -22.96
N LYS A 187 -7.54 1.30 -23.36
CA LYS A 187 -6.34 0.45 -23.45
C LYS A 187 -5.75 0.14 -22.08
N ALA A 188 -5.83 1.11 -21.16
CA ALA A 188 -5.24 1.05 -19.84
C ALA A 188 -6.24 0.58 -18.76
N ASN A 189 -7.18 -0.29 -19.12
CA ASN A 189 -8.18 -0.83 -18.19
C ASN A 189 -7.51 -1.37 -16.91
N CYS A 190 -7.93 -0.86 -15.74
CA CYS A 190 -7.33 -1.19 -14.45
C CYS A 190 -8.34 -1.60 -13.38
N GLY A 191 -9.65 -1.61 -13.71
CA GLY A 191 -10.74 -2.05 -12.85
C GLY A 191 -11.23 -0.99 -11.87
N VAL A 192 -10.36 -0.46 -10.99
CA VAL A 192 -10.79 0.50 -9.95
C VAL A 192 -9.84 1.70 -9.80
N LEU A 193 -10.42 2.88 -9.44
CA LEU A 193 -9.71 4.14 -9.17
C LEU A 193 -9.65 4.49 -7.68
N SER A 194 -9.71 3.53 -6.81
CA SER A 194 -9.86 3.65 -5.37
C SER A 194 -8.95 4.69 -4.69
N TYR A 195 -7.63 4.64 -5.00
CA TYR A 195 -6.63 5.52 -4.39
C TYR A 195 -6.71 6.96 -4.89
N SER A 196 -7.39 7.21 -6.00
CA SER A 196 -7.56 8.54 -6.58
C SER A 196 -8.75 9.30 -5.99
N ALA A 197 -9.70 8.60 -5.38
CA ALA A 197 -10.92 9.20 -4.88
C ALA A 197 -10.69 10.26 -3.78
N PRO A 198 -9.87 10.03 -2.74
CA PRO A 198 -9.59 11.08 -1.75
C PRO A 198 -8.89 12.29 -2.36
N ASP A 199 -7.98 12.08 -3.33
CA ASP A 199 -7.28 13.18 -3.98
C ASP A 199 -8.25 14.02 -4.83
N ALA A 200 -9.19 13.39 -5.52
CA ALA A 200 -10.25 14.09 -6.25
C ALA A 200 -11.14 14.93 -5.34
N LEU A 201 -11.36 14.49 -4.10
CA LEU A 201 -12.21 15.17 -3.13
C LEU A 201 -11.53 16.34 -2.41
N TYR A 202 -10.22 16.26 -2.19
CA TYR A 202 -9.51 17.16 -1.27
C TYR A 202 -8.39 18.00 -1.91
N ALA A 203 -7.98 17.72 -3.15
CA ALA A 203 -7.02 18.56 -3.86
C ALA A 203 -7.63 19.90 -4.28
N ASP A 204 -6.82 20.96 -4.31
CA ASP A 204 -7.26 22.29 -4.79
C ASP A 204 -7.61 22.27 -6.28
N LYS A 205 -6.88 21.45 -7.06
CA LYS A 205 -7.10 21.23 -8.49
C LYS A 205 -6.99 19.77 -8.85
N VAL A 206 -7.85 19.33 -9.76
CA VAL A 206 -7.87 17.95 -10.26
C VAL A 206 -7.79 17.94 -11.77
N VAL A 207 -6.75 17.30 -12.30
CA VAL A 207 -6.52 17.11 -13.73
C VAL A 207 -6.65 15.62 -14.07
N ALA A 208 -7.66 15.27 -14.86
CA ALA A 208 -7.78 13.93 -15.41
C ALA A 208 -6.89 13.79 -16.65
N ILE A 209 -6.15 12.69 -16.77
CA ILE A 209 -5.35 12.33 -17.93
C ILE A 209 -5.87 11.00 -18.46
N THR A 210 -6.25 10.97 -19.73
CA THR A 210 -6.80 9.78 -20.39
C THR A 210 -6.21 9.56 -21.77
N ASP A 211 -6.18 8.31 -22.23
CA ASP A 211 -5.90 7.93 -23.61
C ASP A 211 -7.13 7.42 -24.36
N CYS A 212 -8.31 7.56 -23.72
CA CYS A 212 -9.58 7.15 -24.28
C CYS A 212 -10.71 8.12 -23.88
N LEU A 213 -10.89 9.16 -24.69
CA LEU A 213 -12.03 10.05 -24.54
C LEU A 213 -13.30 9.37 -25.07
N VAL A 214 -14.35 9.31 -24.25
CA VAL A 214 -15.63 8.71 -24.62
C VAL A 214 -16.75 9.76 -24.69
N PRO A 215 -17.86 9.47 -25.39
CA PRO A 215 -19.01 10.37 -25.40
C PRO A 215 -19.57 10.64 -24.01
N TYR A 216 -19.98 11.90 -23.77
CA TYR A 216 -20.68 12.30 -22.54
C TYR A 216 -22.09 11.71 -22.49
N PRO A 217 -22.57 11.23 -21.30
CA PRO A 217 -21.82 11.05 -20.06
C PRO A 217 -21.12 9.68 -19.99
N ASN A 218 -19.89 9.66 -19.44
CA ASN A 218 -19.18 8.42 -19.14
C ASN A 218 -19.77 7.75 -17.88
N TRP A 219 -20.72 6.86 -18.08
CA TRP A 219 -21.47 6.21 -17.01
C TRP A 219 -21.38 4.69 -17.07
N PRO A 220 -21.25 3.96 -15.94
CA PRO A 220 -21.08 4.47 -14.57
C PRO A 220 -19.69 5.08 -14.37
N HIS A 221 -19.61 6.20 -13.64
CA HIS A 221 -18.33 6.79 -13.29
C HIS A 221 -17.89 6.36 -11.87
N GLN A 222 -16.58 6.25 -11.64
CA GLN A 222 -16.00 6.05 -10.31
C GLN A 222 -15.59 7.39 -9.67
N ILE A 223 -15.21 8.38 -10.48
CA ILE A 223 -14.98 9.75 -10.05
C ILE A 223 -15.89 10.66 -10.88
N SER A 224 -16.69 11.46 -10.19
CA SER A 224 -17.65 12.35 -10.83
C SER A 224 -17.00 13.62 -11.37
N GLN A 225 -17.52 14.11 -12.48
CA GLN A 225 -17.15 15.40 -13.09
C GLN A 225 -17.16 16.59 -12.12
N ILE A 226 -17.93 16.53 -11.01
CA ILE A 226 -18.01 17.62 -10.03
C ILE A 226 -16.69 17.84 -9.27
N TYR A 227 -15.78 16.86 -9.28
CA TYR A 227 -14.48 16.93 -8.62
C TYR A 227 -13.33 17.23 -9.57
N VAL A 228 -13.54 17.19 -10.89
CA VAL A 228 -12.50 17.35 -11.90
C VAL A 228 -12.53 18.76 -12.49
N ASP A 229 -11.38 19.45 -12.47
CA ASP A 229 -11.23 20.79 -13.06
C ASP A 229 -10.97 20.71 -14.57
N TYR A 230 -10.05 19.85 -15.00
CA TYR A 230 -9.57 19.76 -16.39
C TYR A 230 -9.39 18.31 -16.85
N VAL A 231 -9.49 18.11 -18.15
CA VAL A 231 -9.24 16.82 -18.81
C VAL A 231 -8.20 17.00 -19.92
N VAL A 232 -7.19 16.14 -19.94
CA VAL A 232 -6.15 16.10 -20.97
C VAL A 232 -6.16 14.74 -21.63
N VAL A 233 -6.18 14.73 -22.96
CA VAL A 233 -6.07 13.50 -23.75
C VAL A 233 -4.63 13.35 -24.22
N VAL A 234 -4.05 12.17 -24.00
CA VAL A 234 -2.70 11.80 -24.40
C VAL A 234 -2.72 10.50 -25.21
N ASP A 235 -1.62 10.13 -25.85
CA ASP A 235 -1.56 8.91 -26.66
C ASP A 235 -1.63 7.63 -25.81
N GLU A 236 -1.05 7.65 -24.60
CA GLU A 236 -0.95 6.47 -23.75
C GLU A 236 -0.71 6.88 -22.28
N ILE A 237 -1.58 6.44 -21.37
CA ILE A 237 -1.47 6.69 -19.92
C ILE A 237 -0.79 5.53 -19.19
N GLY A 238 -0.75 4.35 -19.78
CA GLY A 238 -0.16 3.16 -19.19
C GLY A 238 0.08 2.06 -20.21
N ASP A 239 1.09 1.22 -19.97
CA ASP A 239 1.38 0.03 -20.75
C ASP A 239 0.44 -1.11 -20.33
N PRO A 240 -0.54 -1.52 -21.17
CA PRO A 240 -1.52 -2.54 -20.81
C PRO A 240 -0.87 -3.87 -20.43
N SER A 241 0.28 -4.21 -21.02
CA SER A 241 0.99 -5.46 -20.72
C SER A 241 1.57 -5.51 -19.32
N LYS A 242 1.61 -4.38 -18.60
CA LYS A 242 2.18 -4.23 -17.25
C LYS A 242 1.18 -3.79 -16.19
N ILE A 243 -0.07 -3.56 -16.56
CA ILE A 243 -1.14 -3.17 -15.63
C ILE A 243 -1.64 -4.40 -14.87
N ALA A 244 -2.03 -5.46 -15.57
CA ALA A 244 -2.57 -6.71 -15.02
C ALA A 244 -1.57 -7.86 -15.13
N THR A 245 -0.33 -7.65 -14.76
CA THR A 245 0.82 -8.51 -15.11
C THR A 245 0.86 -9.89 -14.45
N GLY A 246 -0.14 -10.27 -13.69
CA GLY A 246 -0.15 -11.58 -13.05
C GLY A 246 1.05 -11.80 -12.12
N ALA A 247 1.51 -10.75 -11.44
CA ALA A 247 2.39 -10.88 -10.27
C ALA A 247 1.70 -11.74 -9.20
N ALA A 248 0.37 -11.73 -9.21
CA ALA A 248 -0.52 -12.55 -8.40
C ALA A 248 -0.71 -13.95 -9.04
N LYS A 249 0.34 -14.78 -9.08
CA LYS A 249 0.24 -16.16 -9.61
C LYS A 249 0.29 -17.19 -8.49
N PRO A 250 -0.51 -18.27 -8.57
CA PRO A 250 -0.34 -19.44 -7.72
C PRO A 250 1.09 -19.95 -7.81
N THR A 251 1.64 -20.37 -6.69
CA THR A 251 3.00 -20.89 -6.63
C THR A 251 3.07 -22.40 -6.86
N SER A 252 4.18 -22.87 -7.45
CA SER A 252 4.55 -24.29 -7.49
C SER A 252 5.73 -24.59 -6.53
N ASP A 253 6.24 -23.61 -5.83
CA ASP A 253 7.30 -23.76 -4.82
C ASP A 253 6.76 -24.55 -3.62
N GLN A 254 7.34 -25.75 -3.37
CA GLN A 254 6.89 -26.65 -2.32
C GLN A 254 6.95 -26.04 -0.91
N ARG A 255 7.92 -25.17 -0.66
CA ARG A 255 8.02 -24.45 0.64
C ARG A 255 6.85 -23.50 0.81
N LYS A 256 6.49 -22.77 -0.24
CA LYS A 256 5.33 -21.85 -0.20
C LYS A 256 4.01 -22.60 -0.08
N LEU A 257 3.90 -23.76 -0.73
CA LEU A 257 2.72 -24.63 -0.58
C LEU A 257 2.62 -25.21 0.84
N LEU A 258 3.74 -25.58 1.46
CA LEU A 258 3.78 -26.04 2.85
C LEU A 258 3.32 -24.92 3.81
N MET A 259 3.84 -23.71 3.65
CA MET A 259 3.41 -22.56 4.45
C MET A 259 1.93 -22.23 4.25
N ALA A 260 1.42 -22.34 3.02
CA ALA A 260 0.01 -22.17 2.72
C ALA A 260 -0.86 -23.23 3.41
N SER A 261 -0.41 -24.48 3.43
CA SER A 261 -1.06 -25.57 4.18
C SER A 261 -1.09 -25.25 5.69
N TYR A 262 0.03 -24.80 6.27
CA TYR A 262 0.06 -24.40 7.67
C TYR A 262 -0.91 -23.25 7.95
N CYS A 263 -0.99 -22.25 7.06
CA CYS A 263 -1.92 -21.14 7.20
C CYS A 263 -3.38 -21.62 7.21
N THR A 264 -3.76 -22.49 6.28
CA THR A 264 -5.11 -23.07 6.24
C THR A 264 -5.41 -23.86 7.52
N GLU A 265 -4.44 -24.66 8.01
CA GLU A 265 -4.59 -25.42 9.25
C GLU A 265 -4.74 -24.52 10.48
N VAL A 266 -4.04 -23.38 10.53
CA VAL A 266 -4.20 -22.37 11.58
C VAL A 266 -5.59 -21.75 11.49
N VAL A 267 -5.96 -21.19 10.33
CA VAL A 267 -7.25 -20.51 10.13
C VAL A 267 -8.43 -21.39 10.55
N LYS A 268 -8.50 -22.62 10.06
CA LYS A 268 -9.65 -23.51 10.31
C LYS A 268 -9.83 -23.97 11.75
N ARG A 269 -8.82 -23.77 12.62
CA ARG A 269 -8.86 -24.11 14.04
C ARG A 269 -9.16 -22.91 14.95
N THR A 270 -9.09 -21.70 14.41
CA THR A 270 -9.39 -20.50 15.20
C THR A 270 -10.90 -20.37 15.44
N PRO A 271 -11.34 -19.69 16.51
CA PRO A 271 -12.75 -19.43 16.77
C PRO A 271 -13.38 -18.45 15.78
N TYR A 272 -12.57 -17.81 14.95
CA TYR A 272 -12.99 -16.81 13.95
C TYR A 272 -13.43 -17.43 12.62
N PHE A 273 -13.00 -18.66 12.32
CA PHE A 273 -13.39 -19.36 11.10
C PHE A 273 -14.78 -19.97 11.22
N LYS A 274 -15.78 -19.17 10.93
CA LYS A 274 -17.20 -19.51 10.97
C LYS A 274 -17.96 -18.87 9.83
N ASP A 275 -19.17 -19.32 9.54
CA ASP A 275 -19.98 -18.70 8.48
C ASP A 275 -20.14 -17.19 8.69
N GLY A 276 -19.90 -16.45 7.62
CA GLY A 276 -19.88 -14.98 7.64
C GLY A 276 -18.54 -14.35 8.03
N PHE A 277 -17.44 -15.10 8.11
CA PHE A 277 -16.11 -14.52 8.33
C PHE A 277 -15.69 -13.58 7.19
N SER A 278 -14.77 -12.68 7.47
CA SER A 278 -14.20 -11.76 6.50
C SER A 278 -12.70 -11.99 6.31
N TYR A 279 -12.21 -11.70 5.12
CA TYR A 279 -10.88 -12.14 4.72
C TYR A 279 -10.17 -11.13 3.80
N GLN A 280 -8.88 -10.98 4.04
CA GLN A 280 -7.97 -10.31 3.12
C GLN A 280 -6.69 -11.13 2.95
N THR A 281 -6.14 -11.14 1.75
CA THR A 281 -4.87 -11.80 1.45
C THR A 281 -3.96 -10.88 0.64
N GLY A 282 -2.65 -10.97 0.91
CA GLY A 282 -1.63 -10.37 0.04
C GLY A 282 -1.52 -11.11 -1.30
N VAL A 283 -0.83 -10.49 -2.25
CA VAL A 283 -0.62 -11.03 -3.62
C VAL A 283 0.56 -11.98 -3.75
N GLY A 284 1.23 -12.32 -2.66
CA GLY A 284 2.34 -13.27 -2.65
C GLY A 284 1.88 -14.71 -2.94
N GLY A 285 2.73 -15.52 -3.59
CA GLY A 285 2.37 -16.87 -4.00
C GLY A 285 1.88 -17.78 -2.87
N ALA A 286 2.46 -17.69 -1.66
CA ALA A 286 2.00 -18.44 -0.49
C ALA A 286 0.62 -17.96 0.00
N SER A 287 0.38 -16.65 0.01
CA SER A 287 -0.91 -16.06 0.40
C SER A 287 -2.03 -16.49 -0.57
N ILE A 288 -1.77 -16.46 -1.87
CA ILE A 288 -2.71 -16.93 -2.90
C ILE A 288 -2.98 -18.44 -2.75
N ALA A 289 -1.94 -19.24 -2.52
CA ALA A 289 -2.09 -20.67 -2.29
C ALA A 289 -2.92 -20.98 -1.03
N SER A 290 -2.78 -20.16 0.03
CA SER A 290 -3.61 -20.26 1.24
C SER A 290 -5.09 -20.01 0.93
N THR A 291 -5.40 -19.01 0.08
CA THR A 291 -6.78 -18.73 -0.35
C THR A 291 -7.39 -19.91 -1.10
N ILE A 292 -6.63 -20.51 -2.02
CA ILE A 292 -7.07 -21.67 -2.79
C ILE A 292 -7.31 -22.88 -1.87
N SER A 293 -6.38 -23.16 -0.96
CA SER A 293 -6.52 -24.25 0.00
C SER A 293 -7.68 -24.04 0.98
N LEU A 294 -7.92 -22.79 1.39
CA LEU A 294 -9.03 -22.44 2.29
C LEU A 294 -10.39 -22.66 1.61
N ALA A 295 -10.49 -22.46 0.28
CA ALA A 295 -11.70 -22.70 -0.49
C ALA A 295 -12.20 -24.13 -0.34
N ASP A 296 -11.29 -25.12 -0.34
CA ASP A 296 -11.66 -26.53 -0.16
C ASP A 296 -12.29 -26.79 1.21
N VAL A 297 -11.70 -26.20 2.27
CA VAL A 297 -12.24 -26.29 3.63
C VAL A 297 -13.60 -25.59 3.75
N MET A 298 -13.78 -24.46 3.06
CA MET A 298 -15.05 -23.74 3.02
C MET A 298 -16.14 -24.57 2.38
N ARG A 299 -15.86 -25.24 1.24
CA ARG A 299 -16.79 -26.16 0.58
C ARG A 299 -17.15 -27.33 1.50
N GLU A 300 -16.14 -27.98 2.09
CA GLU A 300 -16.32 -29.13 2.98
C GLU A 300 -17.22 -28.80 4.18
N ARG A 301 -17.03 -27.61 4.78
CA ARG A 301 -17.74 -27.21 5.99
C ARG A 301 -18.98 -26.35 5.75
N ASN A 302 -19.29 -26.05 4.50
CA ASN A 302 -20.36 -25.12 4.09
C ASN A 302 -20.25 -23.77 4.79
N ILE A 303 -19.04 -23.20 4.82
CA ILE A 303 -18.71 -21.88 5.42
C ILE A 303 -18.51 -20.88 4.30
N HIS A 304 -19.11 -19.70 4.41
CA HIS A 304 -19.05 -18.63 3.44
C HIS A 304 -18.40 -17.38 4.03
N MET A 305 -17.67 -16.64 3.23
CA MET A 305 -17.21 -15.30 3.58
C MET A 305 -18.36 -14.30 3.52
N SER A 306 -18.42 -13.38 4.48
CA SER A 306 -19.27 -12.19 4.35
C SER A 306 -18.74 -11.25 3.29
N PHE A 307 -17.43 -10.97 3.31
CA PHE A 307 -16.73 -10.20 2.28
C PHE A 307 -15.24 -10.55 2.20
N GLY A 308 -14.69 -10.42 1.00
CA GLY A 308 -13.26 -10.27 0.77
C GLY A 308 -12.93 -8.82 0.48
N VAL A 309 -11.79 -8.29 0.96
CA VAL A 309 -11.43 -6.87 0.82
C VAL A 309 -9.98 -6.66 0.41
N GLY A 310 -9.70 -5.51 -0.18
CA GLY A 310 -8.35 -5.03 -0.51
C GLY A 310 -8.00 -5.23 -1.97
N GLY A 311 -6.80 -5.72 -2.25
CA GLY A 311 -6.39 -6.07 -3.61
C GLY A 311 -6.97 -7.42 -4.02
N ILE A 312 -7.72 -7.43 -5.10
CA ILE A 312 -8.45 -8.60 -5.57
C ILE A 312 -7.65 -9.37 -6.63
N THR A 313 -7.75 -10.68 -6.57
CA THR A 313 -7.09 -11.63 -7.49
C THR A 313 -8.09 -12.66 -7.99
N LYS A 314 -7.76 -13.36 -9.08
CA LYS A 314 -8.59 -14.41 -9.65
C LYS A 314 -9.15 -15.41 -8.64
N PRO A 315 -8.38 -15.99 -7.68
CA PRO A 315 -8.95 -16.91 -6.69
C PRO A 315 -10.06 -16.30 -5.84
N MET A 316 -9.97 -15.02 -5.49
CA MET A 316 -11.04 -14.34 -4.75
C MET A 316 -12.31 -14.19 -5.61
N CYS A 317 -12.15 -13.84 -6.88
CA CYS A 317 -13.28 -13.78 -7.82
C CYS A 317 -13.95 -15.14 -8.01
N GLN A 318 -13.18 -16.22 -8.08
CA GLN A 318 -13.71 -17.57 -8.15
C GLN A 318 -14.54 -17.94 -6.90
N LEU A 319 -14.10 -17.55 -5.69
CA LEU A 319 -14.90 -17.72 -4.48
C LEU A 319 -16.24 -16.95 -4.55
N LEU A 320 -16.24 -15.76 -5.15
CA LEU A 320 -17.47 -14.98 -5.37
C LEU A 320 -18.42 -15.70 -6.34
N GLU A 321 -17.90 -16.18 -7.47
CA GLU A 321 -18.68 -16.89 -8.50
C GLU A 321 -19.25 -18.22 -8.01
N GLU A 322 -18.52 -18.91 -7.14
CA GLU A 322 -18.98 -20.15 -6.50
C GLU A 322 -19.97 -19.89 -5.35
N GLY A 323 -20.20 -18.63 -4.97
CA GLY A 323 -21.04 -18.27 -3.84
C GLY A 323 -20.39 -18.49 -2.47
N LEU A 324 -19.11 -18.86 -2.43
CA LEU A 324 -18.34 -18.99 -1.19
C LEU A 324 -17.98 -17.64 -0.56
N ALA A 325 -17.86 -16.59 -1.34
CA ALA A 325 -17.82 -15.22 -0.87
C ALA A 325 -19.12 -14.51 -1.26
N ARG A 326 -19.75 -13.77 -0.33
CA ARG A 326 -21.01 -13.05 -0.61
C ARG A 326 -20.77 -11.78 -1.39
N THR A 327 -19.63 -11.11 -1.16
CA THR A 327 -19.23 -9.89 -1.85
C THR A 327 -17.72 -9.72 -1.84
N LEU A 328 -17.20 -8.99 -2.82
CA LEU A 328 -15.86 -8.44 -2.82
C LEU A 328 -15.93 -6.91 -2.77
N VAL A 329 -15.07 -6.30 -1.96
CA VAL A 329 -14.93 -4.85 -1.85
C VAL A 329 -13.49 -4.48 -2.19
N ASP A 330 -13.33 -3.88 -3.35
CA ASP A 330 -12.07 -3.81 -4.08
C ASP A 330 -11.43 -2.43 -4.05
N THR A 331 -10.13 -2.40 -3.81
CA THR A 331 -9.30 -1.19 -3.87
C THR A 331 -8.28 -1.24 -5.00
N GLN A 332 -7.98 -2.44 -5.53
CA GLN A 332 -7.06 -2.62 -6.64
C GLN A 332 -7.18 -4.02 -7.25
N ASP A 333 -7.38 -4.10 -8.55
CA ASP A 333 -7.31 -5.35 -9.30
C ASP A 333 -5.87 -5.73 -9.64
N PHE A 334 -5.52 -7.02 -9.43
CA PHE A 334 -4.15 -7.51 -9.65
C PHE A 334 -4.00 -8.40 -10.87
N ASP A 335 -5.08 -8.78 -11.52
CA ASP A 335 -5.08 -9.57 -12.74
C ASP A 335 -6.31 -9.26 -13.62
N GLU A 336 -6.24 -9.67 -14.88
CA GLU A 336 -7.31 -9.43 -15.86
C GLU A 336 -8.65 -10.03 -15.43
N TYR A 337 -8.61 -11.14 -14.68
CA TYR A 337 -9.83 -11.78 -14.19
C TYR A 337 -10.55 -10.94 -13.15
N ALA A 338 -9.79 -10.32 -12.24
CA ALA A 338 -10.32 -9.39 -11.25
C ALA A 338 -10.91 -8.14 -11.92
N ILE A 339 -10.19 -7.54 -12.87
CA ILE A 339 -10.68 -6.41 -13.68
C ILE A 339 -11.99 -6.74 -14.36
N GLN A 340 -12.09 -7.92 -14.99
CA GLN A 340 -13.32 -8.36 -15.65
C GLN A 340 -14.46 -8.60 -14.65
N SER A 341 -14.16 -9.18 -13.49
CA SER A 341 -15.12 -9.40 -12.41
C SER A 341 -15.65 -8.07 -11.86
N ALA A 342 -14.78 -7.09 -11.60
CA ALA A 342 -15.16 -5.76 -11.15
C ALA A 342 -16.08 -5.03 -12.14
N ALA A 343 -15.89 -5.27 -13.45
CA ALA A 343 -16.72 -4.67 -14.50
C ALA A 343 -18.09 -5.34 -14.66
N THR A 344 -18.25 -6.62 -14.30
CA THR A 344 -19.42 -7.41 -14.72
C THR A 344 -20.18 -8.10 -13.59
N ASN A 345 -19.54 -8.35 -12.44
CA ASN A 345 -20.18 -9.04 -11.32
C ASN A 345 -20.83 -8.03 -10.37
N PRO A 346 -22.15 -8.07 -10.16
CA PRO A 346 -22.87 -7.10 -9.33
C PRO A 346 -22.53 -7.18 -7.83
N ASN A 347 -21.84 -8.23 -7.40
CA ASN A 347 -21.39 -8.41 -6.02
C ASN A 347 -19.89 -8.10 -5.84
N HIS A 348 -19.22 -7.62 -6.89
CA HIS A 348 -17.86 -7.10 -6.84
C HIS A 348 -17.93 -5.57 -6.87
N HIS A 349 -17.65 -4.94 -5.73
CA HIS A 349 -17.86 -3.51 -5.53
C HIS A 349 -16.54 -2.78 -5.38
N TYR A 350 -16.39 -1.70 -6.10
CA TYR A 350 -15.36 -0.70 -5.87
C TYR A 350 -15.62 0.04 -4.55
N ILE A 351 -14.55 0.27 -3.78
CA ILE A 351 -14.54 1.15 -2.61
C ILE A 351 -13.37 2.13 -2.68
N THR A 352 -13.53 3.28 -2.04
CA THR A 352 -12.43 4.24 -1.90
C THR A 352 -11.38 3.76 -0.91
N ALA A 353 -10.15 4.24 -1.04
CA ALA A 353 -9.09 3.93 -0.08
C ALA A 353 -9.42 4.42 1.34
N GLY A 354 -10.26 5.45 1.47
CA GLY A 354 -10.79 5.92 2.75
C GLY A 354 -11.76 4.92 3.39
N GLU A 355 -12.71 4.38 2.62
CA GLU A 355 -13.60 3.31 3.08
C GLU A 355 -12.82 2.06 3.44
N TYR A 356 -11.76 1.77 2.70
CA TYR A 356 -10.90 0.64 2.96
C TYR A 356 -10.23 0.72 4.33
N ALA A 357 -9.46 1.79 4.61
CA ALA A 357 -8.45 1.72 5.66
C ALA A 357 -8.20 3.01 6.45
N ASP A 358 -8.90 4.12 6.20
CA ASP A 358 -8.69 5.33 6.98
C ASP A 358 -9.07 5.09 8.46
N PRO A 359 -8.09 5.19 9.40
CA PRO A 359 -8.35 4.92 10.81
C PRO A 359 -9.30 5.93 11.47
N PHE A 360 -9.50 7.11 10.88
CA PHE A 360 -10.41 8.15 11.38
C PHE A 360 -11.80 8.07 10.74
N ASN A 361 -12.00 7.11 9.86
CA ASN A 361 -13.31 6.80 9.33
C ASN A 361 -14.18 6.11 10.39
N LYS A 362 -15.48 6.37 10.37
CA LYS A 362 -16.44 5.81 11.33
C LYS A 362 -16.67 4.30 11.14
N GLY A 363 -16.12 3.69 10.09
CA GLY A 363 -16.33 2.27 9.79
C GLY A 363 -15.51 1.77 8.60
N ALA A 364 -14.17 1.93 8.63
CA ALA A 364 -13.30 1.35 7.61
C ALA A 364 -13.42 -0.18 7.57
N TYR A 365 -13.43 -0.76 6.36
CA TYR A 365 -13.61 -2.20 6.15
C TYR A 365 -12.55 -3.04 6.86
N VAL A 366 -11.29 -2.57 6.93
CA VAL A 366 -10.21 -3.28 7.65
C VAL A 366 -10.54 -3.53 9.13
N ASN A 367 -11.34 -2.66 9.76
CA ASN A 367 -11.74 -2.81 11.16
C ASN A 367 -12.81 -3.90 11.39
N LYS A 368 -13.26 -4.56 10.32
CA LYS A 368 -14.21 -5.68 10.35
C LYS A 368 -13.58 -7.00 9.89
N LEU A 369 -12.27 -7.02 9.62
CA LEU A 369 -11.59 -8.24 9.22
C LEU A 369 -11.52 -9.26 10.36
N ASP A 370 -11.86 -10.51 10.02
CA ASP A 370 -11.57 -11.65 10.87
C ASP A 370 -10.14 -12.16 10.61
N PHE A 371 -9.72 -12.22 9.34
CA PHE A 371 -8.39 -12.68 8.97
C PHE A 371 -7.72 -11.75 7.96
N VAL A 372 -6.42 -11.56 8.15
CA VAL A 372 -5.54 -11.03 7.13
C VAL A 372 -4.29 -11.89 7.00
N ILE A 373 -3.92 -12.21 5.74
CA ILE A 373 -2.71 -12.95 5.42
C ILE A 373 -1.72 -12.02 4.75
N LEU A 374 -0.60 -11.80 5.40
CA LEU A 374 0.42 -10.84 5.00
C LEU A 374 1.76 -11.52 4.74
N ALA A 375 2.68 -10.82 4.10
CA ALA A 375 4.07 -11.24 3.93
C ALA A 375 5.02 -10.17 4.47
N ALA A 376 6.21 -10.55 4.92
CA ALA A 376 7.21 -9.62 5.40
C ALA A 376 8.59 -9.91 4.78
N LEU A 377 9.44 -8.89 4.73
CA LEU A 377 10.87 -9.05 4.44
C LEU A 377 11.60 -9.61 5.68
N GLU A 378 11.27 -9.05 6.83
CA GLU A 378 11.82 -9.43 8.13
C GLU A 378 10.72 -9.42 9.18
N VAL A 379 10.85 -10.33 10.16
CA VAL A 379 10.05 -10.34 11.40
C VAL A 379 11.03 -10.52 12.57
N ASP A 380 10.91 -9.69 13.62
CA ASP A 380 11.78 -9.84 14.79
C ASP A 380 11.13 -10.68 15.91
N VAL A 381 11.91 -10.92 16.97
CA VAL A 381 11.47 -11.68 18.14
C VAL A 381 10.37 -10.98 18.94
N HIS A 382 10.06 -9.74 18.62
CA HIS A 382 8.94 -8.98 19.17
C HIS A 382 7.73 -8.96 18.22
N PHE A 383 7.75 -9.76 17.14
CA PHE A 383 6.75 -9.82 16.09
C PHE A 383 6.63 -8.54 15.25
N ASN A 384 7.52 -7.56 15.41
CA ASN A 384 7.55 -6.42 14.50
C ASN A 384 7.89 -6.88 13.09
N CYS A 385 7.24 -6.29 12.07
CA CYS A 385 7.51 -6.59 10.67
C CYS A 385 8.15 -5.41 9.94
N ASN A 386 9.04 -5.73 9.01
CA ASN A 386 9.58 -4.82 8.02
C ASN A 386 9.13 -5.25 6.62
N VAL A 387 8.59 -4.31 5.85
CA VAL A 387 8.19 -4.49 4.44
C VAL A 387 8.71 -3.38 3.53
N VAL A 388 9.56 -2.46 4.02
CA VAL A 388 9.99 -1.26 3.30
C VAL A 388 11.48 -1.24 3.02
N VAL A 389 12.32 -1.52 4.01
CA VAL A 389 13.78 -1.40 3.88
C VAL A 389 14.39 -2.78 3.67
N GLY A 390 15.13 -2.95 2.58
CA GLY A 390 15.84 -4.20 2.31
C GLY A 390 16.99 -4.43 3.30
N SER A 391 17.51 -5.67 3.37
CA SER A 391 18.66 -6.04 4.20
C SER A 391 19.94 -5.28 3.88
N ASN A 392 20.00 -4.64 2.71
CA ASN A 392 21.08 -3.74 2.29
C ASN A 392 20.84 -2.27 2.72
N GLY A 393 19.83 -1.99 3.51
CA GLY A 393 19.45 -0.64 3.96
C GLY A 393 18.72 0.23 2.94
N VAL A 394 18.47 -0.29 1.73
CA VAL A 394 17.81 0.47 0.67
C VAL A 394 16.29 0.40 0.81
N VAL A 395 15.63 1.54 0.69
CA VAL A 395 14.17 1.62 0.55
C VAL A 395 13.77 0.95 -0.75
N SER A 396 13.08 -0.18 -0.66
CA SER A 396 12.77 -1.04 -1.81
C SER A 396 11.39 -1.71 -1.72
N GLY A 397 10.58 -1.31 -0.74
CA GLY A 397 9.28 -1.90 -0.47
C GLY A 397 8.17 -0.88 -0.24
N ALA A 398 7.03 -1.36 0.21
CA ALA A 398 5.85 -0.56 0.48
C ALA A 398 5.15 -1.03 1.75
N GLN A 399 4.70 -0.09 2.58
CA GLN A 399 3.75 -0.41 3.65
C GLN A 399 2.42 -0.93 3.07
N GLY A 400 1.95 -0.31 1.99
CA GLY A 400 0.65 -0.66 1.43
C GLY A 400 -0.44 -0.60 2.49
N GLY A 401 -1.32 -1.59 2.49
CA GLY A 401 -2.33 -1.80 3.56
C GLY A 401 -1.86 -2.71 4.69
N HIS A 402 -0.57 -3.08 4.75
CA HIS A 402 -0.04 -4.05 5.72
C HIS A 402 -0.33 -3.64 7.18
N PRO A 403 0.08 -2.45 7.67
CA PRO A 403 -0.22 -2.06 9.05
C PRO A 403 -1.71 -1.73 9.27
N ASP A 404 -2.43 -1.29 8.24
CA ASP A 404 -3.85 -0.98 8.35
C ASP A 404 -4.67 -2.24 8.64
N THR A 405 -4.42 -3.29 7.86
CA THR A 405 -5.13 -4.56 7.96
C THR A 405 -4.70 -5.36 9.18
N ALA A 406 -3.42 -5.30 9.52
CA ALA A 406 -2.92 -5.93 10.75
C ALA A 406 -3.60 -5.37 11.99
N ALA A 407 -3.68 -4.04 12.11
CA ALA A 407 -4.35 -3.38 13.23
C ALA A 407 -5.88 -3.61 13.27
N GLY A 408 -6.50 -3.85 12.11
CA GLY A 408 -7.96 -4.02 12.01
C GLY A 408 -8.46 -5.45 12.16
N ALA A 409 -7.63 -6.46 11.84
CA ALA A 409 -8.02 -7.86 11.83
C ALA A 409 -8.04 -8.50 13.21
N LYS A 410 -8.94 -9.46 13.44
CA LYS A 410 -8.96 -10.28 14.66
C LYS A 410 -7.84 -11.30 14.71
N CYS A 411 -7.34 -11.72 13.54
CA CYS A 411 -6.22 -12.65 13.43
C CYS A 411 -5.35 -12.26 12.24
N THR A 412 -4.17 -11.73 12.54
CA THR A 412 -3.15 -11.35 11.57
C THR A 412 -2.11 -12.46 11.45
N ILE A 413 -1.98 -13.01 10.26
CA ILE A 413 -1.03 -14.07 9.94
C ILE A 413 0.02 -13.54 8.96
N VAL A 414 1.28 -13.57 9.35
CA VAL A 414 2.41 -13.24 8.49
C VAL A 414 3.05 -14.53 7.97
N ILE A 415 3.16 -14.67 6.65
CA ILE A 415 3.80 -15.81 5.99
C ILE A 415 5.10 -15.35 5.37
N THR A 416 6.21 -15.89 5.82
CA THR A 416 7.54 -15.63 5.23
C THR A 416 8.40 -16.89 5.30
N PRO A 417 9.17 -17.25 4.25
CA PRO A 417 10.11 -18.37 4.36
C PRO A 417 11.16 -18.03 5.43
N ILE A 418 11.71 -19.04 6.10
CA ILE A 418 12.72 -18.82 7.15
C ILE A 418 13.94 -18.06 6.62
N LEU A 419 14.28 -18.27 5.35
CA LEU A 419 15.31 -17.55 4.61
C LEU A 419 14.76 -17.03 3.29
N GLN A 420 15.04 -15.77 2.97
CA GLN A 420 14.87 -15.19 1.63
C GLN A 420 16.22 -15.15 0.92
N GLY A 421 16.41 -16.08 -0.02
CA GLY A 421 17.75 -16.37 -0.55
C GLY A 421 18.65 -16.94 0.55
N ARG A 422 19.63 -16.15 0.99
CA ARG A 422 20.56 -16.50 2.09
C ARG A 422 20.39 -15.59 3.31
N ILE A 423 19.33 -14.81 3.36
CA ILE A 423 19.10 -13.81 4.41
C ILE A 423 18.00 -14.33 5.33
N PRO A 424 18.24 -14.38 6.66
CA PRO A 424 17.21 -14.69 7.65
C PRO A 424 16.01 -13.75 7.54
N SER A 425 14.80 -14.31 7.48
CA SER A 425 13.57 -13.52 7.54
C SER A 425 13.08 -13.36 8.98
N VAL A 426 13.49 -14.25 9.88
CA VAL A 426 13.26 -14.09 11.32
C VAL A 426 14.58 -13.70 11.98
N CYS A 427 14.57 -12.55 12.67
CA CYS A 427 15.78 -11.91 13.19
C CYS A 427 15.60 -11.40 14.63
N THR A 428 16.67 -10.93 15.26
CA THR A 428 16.61 -10.36 16.61
C THR A 428 15.86 -9.05 16.63
N ASP A 429 16.15 -8.15 15.67
CA ASP A 429 15.43 -6.89 15.45
C ASP A 429 15.31 -6.64 13.94
N VAL A 430 14.18 -6.17 13.47
CA VAL A 430 14.01 -5.76 12.06
C VAL A 430 14.80 -4.50 11.74
N THR A 431 15.20 -4.34 10.48
CA THR A 431 15.89 -3.14 10.01
C THR A 431 15.06 -1.90 10.25
N THR A 432 13.76 -1.97 9.96
CA THR A 432 12.81 -0.87 10.13
C THR A 432 11.46 -1.43 10.54
N VAL A 433 10.82 -0.86 11.56
CA VAL A 433 9.48 -1.29 11.96
C VAL A 433 8.45 -0.60 11.08
N THR A 434 7.70 -1.41 10.32
CA THR A 434 6.60 -0.93 9.46
C THR A 434 5.24 -1.41 9.95
N THR A 435 5.19 -2.53 10.66
CA THR A 435 4.01 -3.02 11.36
C THR A 435 4.42 -3.47 12.75
N PRO A 436 3.80 -2.94 13.82
CA PRO A 436 4.21 -3.27 15.18
C PRO A 436 3.75 -4.68 15.57
N GLY A 437 4.54 -5.35 16.40
CA GLY A 437 4.26 -6.71 16.83
C GLY A 437 2.99 -6.88 17.66
N GLU A 438 2.45 -5.79 18.18
CA GLU A 438 1.15 -5.83 18.86
C GLU A 438 -0.01 -6.20 17.92
N ASP A 439 0.16 -5.97 16.60
CA ASP A 439 -0.84 -6.24 15.56
C ASP A 439 -0.57 -7.55 14.81
N VAL A 440 0.48 -8.29 15.15
CA VAL A 440 0.84 -9.56 14.49
C VAL A 440 0.60 -10.72 15.44
N ASP A 441 -0.25 -11.65 15.05
CA ASP A 441 -0.71 -12.75 15.92
C ASP A 441 0.03 -14.07 15.65
N VAL A 442 0.31 -14.37 14.39
CA VAL A 442 0.94 -15.62 13.98
C VAL A 442 1.98 -15.35 12.89
N VAL A 443 3.14 -15.96 13.03
CA VAL A 443 4.20 -16.00 12.01
C VAL A 443 4.36 -17.43 11.51
N ILE A 444 4.22 -17.63 10.21
CA ILE A 444 4.33 -18.94 9.55
C ILE A 444 5.57 -18.95 8.66
N THR A 445 6.44 -19.92 8.91
CA THR A 445 7.60 -20.20 8.07
C THR A 445 7.56 -21.65 7.56
N ASP A 446 8.41 -21.99 6.63
CA ASP A 446 8.63 -23.37 6.17
C ASP A 446 9.28 -24.29 7.24
N TYR A 447 9.71 -23.73 8.39
CA TYR A 447 10.31 -24.45 9.52
C TYR A 447 9.42 -24.50 10.77
N GLY A 448 8.32 -23.80 10.80
CA GLY A 448 7.39 -23.82 11.93
C GLY A 448 6.50 -22.58 12.03
N ILE A 449 5.69 -22.58 13.05
CA ILE A 449 4.65 -21.58 13.31
C ILE A 449 4.89 -20.99 14.69
N ALA A 450 5.07 -19.68 14.78
CA ALA A 450 5.15 -18.95 16.03
C ALA A 450 3.83 -18.20 16.27
N ILE A 451 3.27 -18.37 17.47
CA ILE A 451 2.08 -17.65 17.95
C ILE A 451 2.55 -16.56 18.90
N ASN A 452 2.07 -15.34 18.69
CA ASN A 452 2.40 -14.24 19.59
C ASN A 452 1.95 -14.56 21.02
N PRO A 453 2.83 -14.45 22.02
CA PRO A 453 2.51 -14.82 23.41
C PRO A 453 1.30 -14.11 24.02
N LYS A 454 0.90 -12.95 23.50
CA LYS A 454 -0.32 -12.24 23.93
C LYS A 454 -1.62 -12.92 23.47
N ARG A 455 -1.55 -13.90 22.53
CA ARG A 455 -2.71 -14.59 21.94
C ARG A 455 -2.95 -15.97 22.56
N GLN A 456 -3.31 -15.97 23.85
CA GLN A 456 -3.61 -17.20 24.57
C GLN A 456 -4.74 -18.00 23.91
N ASP A 457 -5.73 -17.33 23.34
CA ASP A 457 -6.84 -17.93 22.59
C ASP A 457 -6.37 -18.78 21.40
N LEU A 458 -5.37 -18.30 20.66
CA LEU A 458 -4.79 -19.03 19.53
C LEU A 458 -3.86 -20.16 20.00
N MET A 459 -3.10 -19.94 21.09
CA MET A 459 -2.27 -20.99 21.68
C MET A 459 -3.14 -22.16 22.14
N ASP A 460 -4.25 -21.90 22.82
CA ASP A 460 -5.19 -22.94 23.27
C ASP A 460 -5.86 -23.66 22.11
N ALA A 461 -6.21 -22.94 21.02
CA ALA A 461 -6.81 -23.53 19.83
C ALA A 461 -5.85 -24.43 19.04
N LEU A 462 -4.55 -24.21 19.14
CA LEU A 462 -3.53 -24.87 18.31
C LEU A 462 -2.66 -25.88 19.06
N LYS A 463 -2.64 -25.91 20.39
CA LYS A 463 -1.75 -26.76 21.21
C LYS A 463 -1.78 -28.25 20.85
N ASP A 464 -2.94 -28.79 20.53
CA ASP A 464 -3.15 -30.21 20.21
C ASP A 464 -3.32 -30.44 18.68
N SER A 465 -2.91 -29.48 17.85
CA SER A 465 -3.12 -29.52 16.40
C SER A 465 -2.19 -30.46 15.64
N GLY A 466 -1.06 -30.85 16.23
CA GLY A 466 0.02 -31.58 15.57
C GLY A 466 0.86 -30.69 14.61
N LEU A 467 0.60 -29.37 14.57
CA LEU A 467 1.37 -28.43 13.80
C LEU A 467 2.76 -28.19 14.44
N PRO A 468 3.79 -27.83 13.66
CA PRO A 468 5.14 -27.58 14.16
C PRO A 468 5.22 -26.22 14.89
N LEU A 469 4.56 -26.12 16.04
CA LEU A 469 4.59 -24.90 16.86
C LEU A 469 5.97 -24.70 17.47
N LYS A 470 6.46 -23.47 17.41
CA LYS A 470 7.75 -23.02 17.93
C LYS A 470 7.63 -21.63 18.54
N SER A 471 8.58 -21.25 19.40
CA SER A 471 8.70 -19.85 19.75
C SER A 471 9.31 -19.06 18.57
N ILE A 472 9.15 -17.76 18.57
CA ILE A 472 9.72 -16.91 17.52
C ILE A 472 11.26 -16.90 17.63
N GLU A 473 11.81 -17.04 18.85
CA GLU A 473 13.24 -17.17 19.12
C GLU A 473 13.80 -18.48 18.56
N GLU A 474 13.07 -19.60 18.69
CA GLU A 474 13.47 -20.86 18.06
C GLU A 474 13.54 -20.75 16.53
N LEU A 475 12.59 -20.03 15.90
CA LEU A 475 12.63 -19.79 14.45
C LEU A 475 13.84 -18.92 14.07
N ARG A 476 14.14 -17.85 14.82
CA ARG A 476 15.36 -17.06 14.63
C ARG A 476 16.61 -17.92 14.75
N ASP A 477 16.70 -18.73 15.78
CA ASP A 477 17.89 -19.58 16.05
C ASP A 477 18.10 -20.61 14.94
N ILE A 478 17.01 -21.17 14.37
CA ILE A 478 17.08 -22.03 13.19
C ILE A 478 17.64 -21.25 11.99
N ALA A 479 17.15 -20.03 11.75
CA ALA A 479 17.66 -19.20 10.66
C ALA A 479 19.15 -18.90 10.82
N TYR A 480 19.56 -18.48 12.01
CA TYR A 480 20.96 -18.13 12.31
C TYR A 480 21.89 -19.36 12.32
N ALA A 481 21.39 -20.54 12.68
CA ALA A 481 22.18 -21.79 12.54
C ALA A 481 22.50 -22.12 11.08
N MET A 482 21.68 -21.66 10.12
CA MET A 482 21.90 -21.90 8.68
C MET A 482 22.83 -20.89 8.02
N THR A 483 22.83 -19.65 8.48
CA THR A 483 23.49 -18.52 7.78
C THR A 483 24.51 -17.76 8.64
N GLY A 484 24.52 -17.96 9.96
CA GLY A 484 25.07 -17.02 10.91
C GLY A 484 24.13 -15.85 11.16
N GLU A 485 24.38 -15.08 12.20
CA GLU A 485 23.72 -13.80 12.40
C GLU A 485 24.20 -12.81 11.33
N PRO A 486 23.29 -12.17 10.58
CA PRO A 486 23.69 -11.27 9.51
C PRO A 486 24.33 -9.99 10.07
N GLU A 487 25.41 -9.55 9.42
CA GLU A 487 25.97 -8.22 9.68
C GLU A 487 24.93 -7.15 9.31
N ARG A 488 24.74 -6.20 10.20
CA ARG A 488 23.81 -5.10 9.96
C ARG A 488 24.44 -4.03 9.09
N VAL A 489 23.62 -3.46 8.21
CA VAL A 489 24.01 -2.30 7.40
C VAL A 489 24.45 -1.15 8.30
N GLN A 490 25.57 -0.51 7.92
CA GLN A 490 26.04 0.69 8.58
C GLN A 490 25.24 1.90 8.09
N PHE A 491 24.51 2.52 9.00
CA PHE A 491 23.76 3.75 8.73
C PHE A 491 24.54 4.99 9.18
N GLY A 492 24.27 6.10 8.50
CA GLY A 492 24.68 7.44 8.93
C GLY A 492 23.77 7.99 10.01
N ASP A 493 24.07 9.21 10.44
CA ASP A 493 23.26 9.92 11.45
C ASP A 493 22.06 10.65 10.83
N ARG A 494 22.15 10.99 9.54
CA ARG A 494 21.08 11.70 8.83
C ARG A 494 19.84 10.82 8.66
N VAL A 495 18.69 11.34 9.08
CA VAL A 495 17.38 10.75 8.80
C VAL A 495 16.96 11.21 7.41
N VAL A 496 16.73 10.26 6.51
CA VAL A 496 16.32 10.50 5.12
C VAL A 496 14.84 10.22 4.88
N GLY A 497 14.21 9.50 5.81
CA GLY A 497 12.79 9.23 5.76
C GLY A 497 12.21 8.85 7.11
N ILE A 498 10.90 8.85 7.22
CA ILE A 498 10.15 8.38 8.39
C ILE A 498 9.13 7.32 7.98
N ILE A 499 8.92 6.37 8.85
CA ILE A 499 7.81 5.41 8.77
C ILE A 499 6.70 5.97 9.66
N GLU A 500 5.63 6.38 9.03
CA GLU A 500 4.46 6.89 9.73
C GLU A 500 3.48 5.76 10.00
N ALA A 501 3.04 5.65 11.25
CA ALA A 501 1.94 4.78 11.64
C ALA A 501 0.61 5.28 11.05
N ARG A 502 -0.39 4.41 10.93
CA ARG A 502 -1.70 4.73 10.37
C ARG A 502 -2.38 5.95 11.03
N ASN A 503 -2.10 6.20 12.30
CA ASN A 503 -2.65 7.31 13.09
C ASN A 503 -1.85 8.62 12.98
N GLY A 504 -0.80 8.67 12.16
CA GLY A 504 0.01 9.86 11.92
C GLY A 504 1.22 10.02 12.83
N SER A 505 1.41 9.14 13.82
CA SER A 505 2.60 9.16 14.68
C SER A 505 3.82 8.54 14.00
N ILE A 506 5.03 8.87 14.45
CA ILE A 506 6.27 8.30 13.91
C ILE A 506 6.53 6.94 14.55
N MET A 507 6.48 5.89 13.72
CA MET A 507 6.80 4.52 14.13
C MET A 507 8.30 4.25 14.10
N ASP A 508 8.99 4.66 13.04
CA ASP A 508 10.43 4.49 12.89
C ASP A 508 11.02 5.55 11.96
N VAL A 509 12.34 5.57 11.85
CA VAL A 509 13.08 6.44 10.94
C VAL A 509 13.92 5.62 9.98
N VAL A 510 14.04 6.10 8.74
CA VAL A 510 14.98 5.59 7.75
C VAL A 510 16.21 6.48 7.76
N ARG A 511 17.38 5.89 7.99
CA ARG A 511 18.65 6.61 7.99
C ARG A 511 19.39 6.41 6.68
N GLU A 512 20.23 7.40 6.36
CA GLU A 512 21.12 7.36 5.22
C GLU A 512 22.05 6.13 5.31
N ILE A 513 22.20 5.37 4.22
CA ILE A 513 23.17 4.29 4.14
C ILE A 513 24.58 4.87 3.99
N LYS A 514 25.55 4.34 4.74
CA LYS A 514 26.96 4.69 4.51
C LYS A 514 27.45 3.97 3.26
N PRO A 515 28.26 4.62 2.42
CA PRO A 515 28.95 3.92 1.33
C PRO A 515 29.70 2.72 1.88
N PHE A 516 29.58 1.58 1.20
CA PHE A 516 30.32 0.38 1.58
C PHE A 516 31.81 0.68 1.46
N GLN A 517 32.52 0.68 2.58
CA GLN A 517 33.98 0.77 2.59
C GLN A 517 34.51 -0.65 2.60
N PHE A 518 35.21 -1.05 1.54
CA PHE A 518 36.03 -2.25 1.60
C PHE A 518 37.08 -2.03 2.69
N ALA A 519 37.19 -2.96 3.62
CA ALA A 519 38.33 -2.96 4.52
C ALA A 519 39.59 -3.16 3.66
N ASP A 520 40.55 -2.22 3.78
CA ASP A 520 41.85 -2.27 3.10
C ASP A 520 42.64 -3.51 3.51
#